data_2ba1daaf4b593706ba303da529c36173
#
_entry.id   2ba1daaf4b593706ba303da529c36173
#
_cell.length_a   1.000
_cell.length_b   1.000
_cell.length_c   1.000
_cell.angle_alpha   90.00
_cell.angle_beta   90.00
_cell.angle_gamma   90.00
#
_symmetry.space_group_name_H-M   'P 1'
#
loop_
_entity.id
_entity.type
_entity.pdbx_description
1 polymer ?
#
loop_
_entity_poly.entity_id
_entity_poly.type
_entity_poly.pdbx_seq_one_letter_code
_entity_poly.pdbx_strand_id
1 'polypeptide(L)'
;VATGGAIGVFYAFMPIVGQMPLAALTAVLLRGNIALALALTWISNPITAPPLFYGCYRLGQLLLGSYASQEPYHFSVQWFLNNLTPLALGSLVAGLLAALATHLVLTQFWKADIQRRWQRRRDRRRK
;
A
#
# COMPACT_ATOMS: atom_id res chain seq x y z
N VAL A 1 -5.06 -8.82 10.65
CA VAL A 1 -4.36 -7.53 10.79
C VAL A 1 -3.34 -7.35 9.66
N ALA A 2 -2.40 -8.26 9.49
CA ALA A 2 -1.38 -8.16 8.44
C ALA A 2 -1.98 -8.10 7.03
N THR A 3 -2.99 -8.93 6.73
CA THR A 3 -3.69 -8.93 5.45
C THR A 3 -4.43 -7.61 5.21
N GLY A 4 -5.14 -7.09 6.21
CA GLY A 4 -5.82 -5.80 6.10
C GLY A 4 -4.84 -4.65 5.88
N GLY A 5 -3.71 -4.63 6.58
CA GLY A 5 -2.64 -3.66 6.39
C GLY A 5 -2.05 -3.70 4.97
N ALA A 6 -1.73 -4.89 4.47
CA ALA A 6 -1.21 -5.09 3.13
C ALA A 6 -2.18 -4.60 2.05
N ILE A 7 -3.47 -4.90 2.19
CA ILE A 7 -4.51 -4.44 1.27
C ILE A 7 -4.59 -2.91 1.25
N GLY A 8 -4.64 -2.29 2.41
CA GLY A 8 -4.72 -0.83 2.52
C GLY A 8 -3.52 -0.14 1.86
N VAL A 9 -2.31 -0.61 2.12
CA VAL A 9 -1.09 -0.08 1.53
C VAL A 9 -1.08 -0.30 0.01
N PHE A 10 -1.47 -1.48 -0.45
CA PHE A 10 -1.54 -1.77 -1.89
C PHE A 10 -2.44 -0.76 -2.62
N TYR A 11 -3.67 -0.57 -2.13
CA TYR A 11 -4.59 0.37 -2.76
C TYR A 11 -4.16 1.83 -2.61
N ALA A 12 -3.40 2.17 -1.56
CA ALA A 12 -2.84 3.52 -1.43
C ALA A 12 -1.90 3.89 -2.60
N PHE A 13 -1.21 2.93 -3.19
CA PHE A 13 -0.35 3.14 -4.36
C PHE A 13 -1.11 3.12 -5.69
N MET A 14 -2.36 2.68 -5.70
CA MET A 14 -3.15 2.63 -6.94
C MET A 14 -3.74 4.00 -7.30
N PRO A 15 -3.50 4.52 -8.53
CA PRO A 15 -4.08 5.78 -9.00
C PRO A 15 -5.53 5.57 -9.47
N ILE A 16 -6.38 5.03 -8.61
CA ILE A 16 -7.76 4.67 -8.94
C ILE A 16 -8.72 5.48 -8.08
N VAL A 17 -9.70 6.11 -8.72
CA VAL A 17 -10.84 6.73 -8.02
C VAL A 17 -11.70 5.62 -7.43
N GLY A 18 -12.04 5.74 -6.13
CA GLY A 18 -12.82 4.70 -5.45
C GLY A 18 -11.97 3.56 -4.87
N GLN A 19 -10.69 3.81 -4.61
CA GLN A 19 -9.79 2.84 -3.98
C GLN A 19 -10.29 2.35 -2.60
N MET A 20 -10.99 3.18 -1.84
CA MET A 20 -11.53 2.79 -0.53
C MET A 20 -12.58 1.67 -0.62
N PRO A 21 -13.63 1.77 -1.45
CA PRO A 21 -14.56 0.66 -1.63
C PRO A 21 -13.90 -0.63 -2.11
N LEU A 22 -12.91 -0.54 -3.00
CA LEU A 22 -12.15 -1.69 -3.48
C LEU A 22 -11.30 -2.32 -2.37
N ALA A 23 -10.65 -1.50 -1.55
CA ALA A 23 -9.89 -1.97 -0.39
C ALA A 23 -10.81 -2.68 0.62
N ALA A 24 -11.98 -2.12 0.90
CA ALA A 24 -12.96 -2.72 1.79
C ALA A 24 -13.46 -4.07 1.26
N LEU A 25 -13.83 -4.13 -0.02
CA LEU A 25 -14.29 -5.35 -0.67
C LEU A 25 -13.22 -6.44 -0.64
N THR A 26 -11.98 -6.09 -1.00
CA THR A 26 -10.85 -7.03 -0.98
C THR A 26 -10.57 -7.52 0.45
N ALA A 27 -10.65 -6.63 1.45
CA ALA A 27 -10.49 -7.00 2.85
C ALA A 27 -11.56 -8.00 3.31
N VAL A 28 -12.80 -7.84 2.88
CA VAL A 28 -13.88 -8.80 3.15
C VAL A 28 -13.59 -10.16 2.50
N LEU A 29 -13.23 -10.17 1.22
CA LEU A 29 -12.96 -11.39 0.47
C LEU A 29 -11.77 -12.18 1.03
N LEU A 30 -10.72 -11.50 1.44
CA LEU A 30 -9.50 -12.10 2.00
C LEU A 30 -9.53 -12.22 3.53
N ARG A 31 -10.67 -11.91 4.15
CA ARG A 31 -10.85 -11.96 5.61
C ARG A 31 -9.83 -11.11 6.37
N GLY A 32 -9.46 -9.97 5.79
CA GLY A 32 -8.57 -8.99 6.40
C GLY A 32 -9.33 -8.01 7.30
N ASN A 33 -8.57 -7.19 8.04
CA ASN A 33 -9.13 -6.13 8.87
C ASN A 33 -9.57 -4.94 8.00
N ILE A 34 -10.87 -4.73 7.86
CA ILE A 34 -11.46 -3.68 7.01
C ILE A 34 -11.07 -2.29 7.51
N ALA A 35 -11.15 -2.05 8.81
CA ALA A 35 -10.83 -0.74 9.39
C ALA A 35 -9.37 -0.36 9.13
N LEU A 36 -8.44 -1.30 9.30
CA LEU A 36 -7.03 -1.09 9.02
C LEU A 36 -6.76 -0.89 7.52
N ALA A 37 -7.44 -1.64 6.66
CA ALA A 37 -7.33 -1.48 5.21
C ALA A 37 -7.75 -0.08 4.78
N LEU A 38 -8.88 0.40 5.26
CA LEU A 38 -9.38 1.75 4.97
C LEU A 38 -8.46 2.83 5.53
N ALA A 39 -7.99 2.68 6.77
CA ALA A 39 -7.09 3.65 7.38
C ALA A 39 -5.76 3.79 6.61
N LEU A 40 -5.17 2.69 6.18
CA LEU A 40 -3.92 2.72 5.43
C LEU A 40 -4.08 3.18 3.98
N THR A 41 -5.27 3.05 3.41
CA THR A 41 -5.58 3.65 2.10
C THR A 41 -5.41 5.17 2.12
N TRP A 42 -5.60 5.81 3.27
CA TRP A 42 -5.38 7.24 3.47
C TRP A 42 -3.91 7.70 3.37
N ILE A 43 -2.95 6.80 3.23
CA ILE A 43 -1.55 7.16 2.94
C ILE A 43 -1.48 8.03 1.68
N SER A 44 -2.31 7.77 0.68
CA SER A 44 -2.45 8.62 -0.50
C SER A 44 -3.56 9.66 -0.29
N ASN A 45 -3.32 10.65 0.57
CA ASN A 45 -4.18 11.82 0.73
C ASN A 45 -3.79 12.94 -0.25
N PRO A 46 -4.57 14.04 -0.37
CA PRO A 46 -4.26 15.15 -1.29
C PRO A 46 -2.88 15.78 -1.10
N ILE A 47 -2.25 15.64 0.08
CA ILE A 47 -0.92 16.17 0.37
C ILE A 47 0.17 15.19 -0.07
N THR A 48 0.00 13.89 0.17
CA THR A 48 0.99 12.85 -0.11
C THR A 48 0.87 12.24 -1.50
N ALA A 49 -0.30 12.31 -2.13
CA ALA A 49 -0.54 11.74 -3.44
C ALA A 49 0.39 12.28 -4.54
N PRO A 50 0.65 13.61 -4.67
CA PRO A 50 1.56 14.13 -5.68
C PRO A 50 2.94 13.50 -5.63
N PRO A 51 3.70 13.51 -4.51
CA PRO A 51 5.02 12.90 -4.46
C PRO A 51 4.99 11.38 -4.59
N LEU A 52 3.95 10.72 -4.07
CA LEU A 52 3.81 9.28 -4.14
C LEU A 52 3.64 8.80 -5.58
N PHE A 53 2.73 9.40 -6.34
CA PHE A 53 2.48 9.03 -7.73
C PHE A 53 3.62 9.44 -8.65
N TYR A 54 4.33 10.53 -8.35
CA TYR A 54 5.54 10.87 -9.06
C TYR A 54 6.62 9.79 -8.91
N GLY A 55 6.83 9.27 -7.72
CA GLY A 55 7.73 8.14 -7.47
C GLY A 55 7.31 6.88 -8.24
N CYS A 56 6.02 6.56 -8.25
CA CYS A 56 5.48 5.45 -9.03
C CYS A 56 5.69 5.63 -10.54
N TYR A 57 5.48 6.83 -11.03
CA TYR A 57 5.72 7.17 -12.44
C TYR A 57 7.19 6.99 -12.83
N ARG A 58 8.11 7.48 -12.00
CA ARG A 58 9.56 7.32 -12.23
C ARG A 58 9.97 5.85 -12.20
N LEU A 59 9.44 5.07 -11.28
CA LEU A 59 9.68 3.62 -11.23
C LEU A 59 9.17 2.93 -12.50
N GLY A 60 7.98 3.29 -12.96
CA GLY A 60 7.42 2.74 -14.20
C GLY A 60 8.26 3.09 -15.42
N GLN A 61 8.80 4.30 -15.51
CA GLN A 61 9.73 4.69 -16.57
C GLN A 61 11.01 3.86 -16.57
N LEU A 62 11.58 3.61 -15.39
CA LEU A 62 12.78 2.78 -15.24
C LEU A 62 12.51 1.34 -15.70
N LEU A 63 11.36 0.77 -15.35
CA LEU A 63 10.99 -0.59 -15.72
C LEU A 63 10.73 -0.76 -17.21
N LEU A 64 10.16 0.26 -17.86
CA LEU A 64 9.91 0.27 -19.30
C LEU A 64 11.15 0.61 -20.13
N GLY A 65 12.23 1.08 -19.49
CA GLY A 65 13.43 1.55 -20.18
C GLY A 65 13.20 2.81 -21.02
N SER A 66 12.09 3.49 -20.82
CA SER A 66 11.64 4.63 -21.60
C SER A 66 11.89 5.93 -20.81
N TYR A 67 12.93 6.63 -21.17
CA TYR A 67 13.18 8.00 -20.68
C TYR A 67 12.47 9.07 -21.54
N ALA A 68 11.54 8.65 -22.38
CA ALA A 68 11.08 9.43 -23.53
C ALA A 68 10.08 10.55 -23.23
N SER A 69 9.43 10.58 -22.09
CA SER A 69 8.52 11.67 -21.77
C SER A 69 9.18 12.68 -20.85
N GLN A 70 9.70 13.75 -21.43
CA GLN A 70 10.23 14.90 -20.70
C GLN A 70 9.12 15.91 -20.33
N GLU A 71 7.86 15.44 -20.27
CA GLU A 71 6.79 16.32 -19.81
C GLU A 71 7.00 16.63 -18.31
N PRO A 72 6.97 17.92 -17.93
CA PRO A 72 7.05 18.29 -16.53
C PRO A 72 5.87 17.69 -15.76
N TYR A 73 6.16 17.18 -14.56
CA TYR A 73 5.15 16.62 -13.70
C TYR A 73 4.12 17.67 -13.30
N HIS A 74 2.88 17.46 -13.71
CA HIS A 74 1.73 18.23 -13.29
C HIS A 74 0.71 17.29 -12.65
N PHE A 75 0.33 17.55 -11.40
CA PHE A 75 -0.72 16.80 -10.74
C PHE A 75 -2.09 17.20 -11.30
N SER A 76 -2.41 16.67 -12.48
CA SER A 76 -3.68 16.92 -13.18
C SER A 76 -4.22 15.62 -13.78
N VAL A 77 -5.53 15.56 -13.99
CA VAL A 77 -6.20 14.40 -14.60
C VAL A 77 -5.64 14.12 -15.99
N GLN A 78 -5.37 15.17 -16.77
CA GLN A 78 -4.83 15.02 -18.12
C GLN A 78 -3.42 14.42 -18.12
N TRP A 79 -2.56 14.85 -17.20
CA TRP A 79 -1.22 14.25 -17.04
C TRP A 79 -1.32 12.77 -16.71
N PHE A 80 -2.23 12.38 -15.80
CA PHE A 80 -2.47 10.98 -15.45
C PHE A 80 -2.90 10.15 -16.65
N LEU A 81 -3.82 10.66 -17.46
CA LEU A 81 -4.30 9.97 -18.66
C LEU A 81 -3.20 9.79 -19.70
N ASN A 82 -2.35 10.80 -19.89
CA ASN A 82 -1.25 10.76 -20.86
C ASN A 82 -0.10 9.83 -20.44
N ASN A 83 0.08 9.61 -19.14
CA ASN A 83 1.16 8.81 -18.57
C ASN A 83 0.66 7.56 -17.83
N LEU A 84 -0.48 7.03 -18.26
CA LEU A 84 -1.16 5.93 -17.56
C LEU A 84 -0.33 4.65 -17.52
N THR A 85 0.34 4.29 -18.61
CA THR A 85 1.13 3.07 -18.71
C THR A 85 2.29 3.02 -17.72
N PRO A 86 3.24 4.00 -17.70
CA PRO A 86 4.32 3.98 -16.72
C PRO A 86 3.82 4.17 -15.28
N LEU A 87 2.80 4.99 -15.08
CA LEU A 87 2.20 5.22 -13.77
C LEU A 87 1.55 3.95 -13.23
N ALA A 88 0.72 3.27 -14.04
CA ALA A 88 0.05 2.04 -13.65
C ALA A 88 1.05 0.92 -13.34
N LEU A 89 2.06 0.74 -14.18
CA LEU A 89 3.10 -0.28 -13.99
C LEU A 89 3.91 0.00 -12.72
N GLY A 90 4.37 1.23 -12.53
CA GLY A 90 5.12 1.64 -11.34
C GLY A 90 4.29 1.52 -10.07
N SER A 91 3.02 1.93 -10.11
CA SER A 91 2.08 1.81 -9.00
C SER A 91 1.83 0.35 -8.62
N LEU A 92 1.64 -0.53 -9.60
CA LEU A 92 1.43 -1.95 -9.37
C LEU A 92 2.64 -2.58 -8.69
N VAL A 93 3.84 -2.37 -9.22
CA VAL A 93 5.08 -2.91 -8.65
C VAL A 93 5.35 -2.34 -7.27
N ALA A 94 5.29 -1.01 -7.11
CA ALA A 94 5.51 -0.35 -5.82
C ALA A 94 4.45 -0.77 -4.78
N GLY A 95 3.20 -0.86 -5.19
CA GLY A 95 2.08 -1.31 -4.34
C GLY A 95 2.25 -2.75 -3.87
N LEU A 96 2.63 -3.66 -4.75
CA LEU A 96 2.89 -5.06 -4.41
C LEU A 96 4.07 -5.20 -3.44
N LEU A 97 5.18 -4.50 -3.70
CA LEU A 97 6.35 -4.53 -2.82
C LEU A 97 6.03 -3.91 -1.44
N ALA A 98 5.34 -2.78 -1.41
CA ALA A 98 4.93 -2.13 -0.18
C ALA A 98 3.92 -2.99 0.61
N ALA A 99 2.97 -3.62 -0.07
CA ALA A 99 2.01 -4.53 0.55
C ALA A 99 2.69 -5.75 1.15
N LEU A 100 3.63 -6.35 0.42
CA LEU A 100 4.42 -7.48 0.92
C LEU A 100 5.24 -7.09 2.15
N ALA A 101 5.94 -5.96 2.10
CA ALA A 101 6.71 -5.44 3.23
C ALA A 101 5.81 -5.19 4.44
N THR A 102 4.65 -4.57 4.25
CA THR A 102 3.66 -4.31 5.31
C THR A 102 3.16 -5.61 5.92
N HIS A 103 2.82 -6.59 5.09
CA HIS A 103 2.36 -7.90 5.56
C HIS A 103 3.43 -8.60 6.41
N LEU A 104 4.67 -8.61 5.96
CA LEU A 104 5.78 -9.21 6.71
C LEU A 104 6.04 -8.49 8.04
N VAL A 105 6.08 -7.16 8.02
CA VAL A 105 6.30 -6.35 9.23
C VAL A 105 5.18 -6.57 10.25
N LEU A 106 3.93 -6.45 9.84
CA LEU A 106 2.78 -6.65 10.74
C LEU A 106 2.70 -8.07 11.27
N THR A 107 3.03 -9.07 10.46
CA THR A 107 3.09 -10.47 10.89
C THR A 107 4.15 -10.67 11.96
N GLN A 108 5.33 -10.09 11.80
CA GLN A 108 6.41 -10.17 12.80
C GLN A 108 6.03 -9.47 14.11
N PHE A 109 5.46 -8.28 14.05
CA PHE A 109 4.97 -7.56 15.22
C PHE A 109 3.90 -8.36 15.97
N TRP A 110 2.95 -8.94 15.24
CA TRP A 110 1.88 -9.74 15.83
C TRP A 110 2.41 -10.98 16.53
N LYS A 111 3.33 -11.70 15.88
CA LYS A 111 3.97 -12.88 16.48
C LYS A 111 4.75 -12.52 17.75
N ALA A 112 5.51 -11.44 17.71
CA ALA A 112 6.28 -10.97 18.87
C ALA A 112 5.36 -10.58 20.05
N ASP A 113 4.24 -9.89 19.78
CA ASP A 113 3.28 -9.51 20.83
C ASP A 113 2.60 -10.73 21.44
N ILE A 114 2.18 -11.70 20.63
CA ILE A 114 1.60 -12.96 21.13
C ILE A 114 2.60 -13.70 22.02
N GLN A 115 3.84 -13.85 21.59
CA GLN A 115 4.87 -14.54 22.38
C GLN A 115 5.11 -13.87 23.73
N ARG A 116 5.18 -12.52 23.75
CA ARG A 116 5.32 -11.75 25.00
C ARG A 116 4.14 -11.96 25.95
N ARG A 117 2.92 -12.00 25.44
CA ARG A 117 1.71 -12.25 26.24
C ARG A 117 1.69 -13.66 26.81
N TRP A 118 2.12 -14.67 26.04
CA TRP A 118 2.24 -16.05 26.50
C TRP A 118 3.31 -16.19 27.62
N GLN A 119 4.46 -15.57 27.45
CA GLN A 119 5.52 -15.56 28.47
C GLN A 119 5.04 -14.95 29.78
N ARG A 120 4.39 -13.78 29.73
CA ARG A 120 3.81 -13.13 30.91
C ARG A 120 2.79 -13.99 31.62
N ARG A 121 1.94 -14.73 30.90
CA ARG A 121 0.98 -15.66 31.51
C ARG A 121 1.66 -16.85 32.15
N ARG A 122 2.72 -17.37 31.54
CA ARG A 122 3.50 -18.49 32.06
C ARG A 122 4.21 -18.11 33.35
N ASP A 123 4.79 -16.93 33.40
CA ASP A 123 5.48 -16.43 34.61
C ASP A 123 4.52 -16.20 35.78
N ARG A 124 3.31 -15.72 35.52
CA ARG A 124 2.26 -15.57 36.52
C ARG A 124 1.79 -16.91 37.11
N ARG A 125 1.81 -17.98 36.34
CA ARG A 125 1.44 -19.33 36.85
C ARG A 125 2.55 -20.00 37.64
N ARG A 126 3.78 -19.52 37.52
CA ARG A 126 4.92 -20.04 38.30
C ARG A 126 5.11 -19.36 39.67
N LYS A 127 4.43 -18.25 39.90
CA LYS A 127 4.38 -17.55 41.19
C LYS A 127 3.14 -17.97 41.95
#